data_cb4839be12d276d134b70383a4e98df4
#
_entry.id   cb4839be12d276d134b70383a4e98df4
#
_cell.length_a   1.000
_cell.length_b   1.000
_cell.length_c   1.000
_cell.angle_alpha   90.00
_cell.angle_beta   90.00
_cell.angle_gamma   90.00
#
_symmetry.space_group_name_H-M   'P 1'
#
loop_
_entity.id
_entity.type
_entity.pdbx_description
1 polymer ?
#
loop_
_entity_poly.entity_id
_entity_poly.type
_entity_poly.pdbx_seq_one_letter_code
_entity_poly.pdbx_strand_id
1 'polypeptide(L)' 'MAREELTRLTGNGNGNCTQNDCPNVYRAPSGSIVVQGDVSNAFQPPQGEALVEIPESVLREAVRALGW' A
#
# COMPACT_ATOMS: atom_id res chain seq x y z
N MET A 1 3.00 22.62 3.51
CA MET A 1 2.72 21.35 4.14
C MET A 1 3.70 20.30 3.69
N ALA A 2 4.36 19.70 4.61
CA ALA A 2 5.36 18.71 4.30
C ALA A 2 4.68 17.39 3.92
N ARG A 3 5.20 16.78 2.91
CA ARG A 3 4.75 15.50 2.44
C ARG A 3 5.59 14.43 3.07
N GLU A 4 4.96 13.38 3.58
CA GLU A 4 5.71 12.27 4.11
C GLU A 4 6.56 11.62 3.03
N GLU A 5 7.77 11.25 3.40
CA GLU A 5 8.61 10.51 2.49
C GLU A 5 8.38 9.03 2.72
N LEU A 6 7.64 8.43 1.83
CA LEU A 6 7.31 7.02 1.94
C LEU A 6 8.37 6.18 1.25
N THR A 7 8.67 5.04 1.85
CA THR A 7 9.55 4.06 1.24
C THR A 7 8.68 2.97 0.63
N ARG A 8 8.77 2.81 -0.69
CA ARG A 8 7.95 1.81 -1.37
C ARG A 8 8.54 0.43 -1.12
N LEU A 9 7.69 -0.49 -0.66
CA LEU A 9 8.10 -1.85 -0.33
C LEU A 9 7.78 -2.84 -1.44
N THR A 10 6.94 -2.46 -2.40
CA THR A 10 6.48 -3.37 -3.44
C THR A 10 6.70 -2.73 -4.79
N GLY A 11 6.31 -3.46 -5.84
CA GLY A 11 6.36 -2.94 -7.19
C GLY A 11 7.57 -3.33 -7.98
N ASN A 12 8.53 -3.98 -7.37
CA ASN A 12 9.77 -4.31 -8.07
C ASN A 12 9.62 -5.44 -9.06
N GLY A 13 8.57 -6.24 -8.93
CA GLY A 13 8.34 -7.34 -9.82
C GLY A 13 7.11 -7.17 -10.69
N ASN A 14 6.49 -6.01 -10.63
CA ASN A 14 5.21 -5.79 -11.29
C ASN A 14 5.40 -5.05 -12.60
N GLY A 15 6.13 -5.57 -13.47
CA GLY A 15 6.64 -4.90 -14.62
C GLY A 15 5.70 -4.02 -15.44
N ASN A 16 4.40 -4.08 -15.19
CA ASN A 16 3.46 -3.32 -15.99
C ASN A 16 2.80 -2.16 -15.28
N CYS A 17 3.33 -1.78 -14.14
CA CYS A 17 2.76 -0.66 -13.42
C CYS A 17 3.34 0.64 -13.95
N THR A 18 2.73 1.12 -15.01
CA THR A 18 3.21 2.34 -15.65
C THR A 18 2.48 3.58 -15.17
N GLN A 19 1.47 3.41 -14.33
CA GLN A 19 0.69 4.53 -13.85
C GLN A 19 0.58 4.45 -12.34
N ASN A 20 0.05 5.52 -11.77
CA ASN A 20 0.02 5.62 -10.31
C ASN A 20 -1.12 4.84 -9.69
N ASP A 21 -1.81 4.05 -10.46
CA ASP A 21 -2.95 3.29 -9.96
C ASP A 21 -2.60 1.86 -9.58
N CYS A 22 -1.33 1.52 -9.58
CA CYS A 22 -0.93 0.18 -9.16
C CYS A 22 -0.97 0.06 -7.65
N PRO A 23 -1.45 -1.08 -7.15
CA PRO A 23 -1.43 -1.29 -5.70
C PRO A 23 -0.01 -1.40 -5.19
N ASN A 24 0.25 -0.76 -4.07
CA ASN A 24 1.58 -0.77 -3.48
C ASN A 24 1.47 -0.62 -1.97
N VAL A 25 2.53 -1.01 -1.29
CA VAL A 25 2.64 -0.86 0.15
C VAL A 25 3.89 -0.04 0.43
N TYR A 26 3.77 0.89 1.35
CA TYR A 26 4.84 1.82 1.68
C TYR A 26 5.06 1.82 3.17
N ARG A 27 6.25 2.23 3.55
CA ARG A 27 6.61 2.44 4.94
C ARG A 27 6.76 3.93 5.17
N ALA A 28 6.06 4.44 6.17
CA ALA A 28 6.15 5.85 6.53
C ALA A 28 7.30 6.06 7.50
N PRO A 29 7.85 7.28 7.56
CA PRO A 29 8.94 7.55 8.50
C PRO A 29 8.55 7.31 9.95
N SER A 30 7.26 7.42 10.27
CA SER A 30 6.78 7.18 11.62
C SER A 30 6.76 5.72 12.01
N GLY A 31 7.01 4.81 11.06
CA GLY A 31 6.90 3.39 11.31
C GLY A 31 5.57 2.79 10.91
N SER A 32 4.64 3.61 10.48
CA SER A 32 3.35 3.11 9.99
C SER A 32 3.47 2.55 8.58
N ILE A 33 2.50 1.74 8.22
CA ILE A 33 2.44 1.16 6.88
C ILE A 33 1.30 1.84 6.14
N VAL A 34 1.59 2.31 4.93
CA VAL A 34 0.59 2.95 4.07
C VAL A 34 0.31 2.03 2.91
N VAL A 35 -0.96 1.78 2.64
CA VAL A 35 -1.38 0.84 1.60
C VAL A 35 -2.17 1.59 0.55
N GLN A 36 -1.76 1.43 -0.70
CA GLN A 36 -2.46 2.00 -1.84
C GLN A 36 -3.16 0.86 -2.57
N GLY A 37 -4.46 0.99 -2.78
CA GLY A 37 -5.21 -0.04 -3.47
C GLY A 37 -6.55 0.51 -3.92
N ASP A 38 -7.38 -0.38 -4.46
CA ASP A 38 -8.72 0.00 -4.88
C ASP A 38 -9.60 0.19 -3.66
N VAL A 39 -10.45 1.20 -3.71
CA VAL A 39 -11.40 1.41 -2.62
C VAL A 39 -12.32 0.20 -2.53
N SER A 40 -12.48 -0.33 -1.32
CA SER A 40 -13.36 -1.46 -1.08
C SER A 40 -14.64 -0.98 -0.42
N ASN A 41 -15.76 -1.53 -0.87
CA ASN A 41 -17.06 -1.25 -0.30
C ASN A 41 -17.61 -2.44 0.47
N ALA A 42 -16.73 -3.28 1.00
CA ALA A 42 -17.16 -4.48 1.71
C ALA A 42 -18.03 -4.15 2.91
N PHE A 43 -17.71 -3.06 3.61
CA PHE A 43 -18.57 -2.53 4.66
C PHE A 43 -18.18 -1.07 4.86
N GLN A 44 -18.97 -0.36 5.63
CA GLN A 44 -18.71 1.05 5.87
C GLN A 44 -17.84 1.21 7.11
N PRO A 45 -16.61 1.70 6.98
CA PRO A 45 -15.74 1.88 8.14
C PRO A 45 -16.17 3.11 8.94
N PRO A 46 -15.68 3.23 10.17
CA PRO A 46 -15.91 4.44 10.95
C PRO A 46 -15.34 5.66 10.24
N GLN A 47 -15.86 6.82 10.66
CA GLN A 47 -15.39 8.06 10.09
C GLN A 47 -13.88 8.22 10.31
N GLY A 48 -13.19 8.64 9.29
CA GLY A 48 -11.74 8.80 9.34
C GLY A 48 -10.96 7.57 8.90
N GLU A 49 -11.67 6.48 8.61
CA GLU A 49 -11.04 5.26 8.12
C GLU A 49 -11.54 4.94 6.72
N ALA A 50 -10.79 4.13 6.02
CA ALA A 50 -11.16 3.72 4.68
C ALA A 50 -10.71 2.29 4.46
N LEU A 51 -11.40 1.62 3.56
CA LEU A 51 -11.04 0.26 3.18
C LEU A 51 -10.43 0.28 1.79
N VAL A 52 -9.33 -0.43 1.62
CA VAL A 52 -8.76 -0.66 0.29
C VAL A 52 -8.44 -2.14 0.17
N GLU A 53 -8.40 -2.61 -1.06
CA GLU A 53 -8.03 -4.00 -1.30
C GLU A 53 -6.82 -4.05 -2.21
N ILE A 54 -5.96 -4.99 -1.93
CA ILE A 54 -4.77 -5.24 -2.73
C ILE A 54 -4.67 -6.74 -2.99
N PRO A 55 -4.01 -7.13 -4.09
CA PRO A 55 -3.78 -8.55 -4.32
C PRO A 55 -2.90 -9.14 -3.21
N GLU A 56 -3.14 -10.40 -2.92
CA GLU A 56 -2.37 -11.09 -1.90
C GLU A 56 -0.88 -11.07 -2.22
N SER A 57 -0.53 -11.15 -3.50
CA SER A 57 0.87 -11.15 -3.90
C SER A 57 1.57 -9.85 -3.52
N VAL A 58 0.85 -8.74 -3.56
CA VAL A 58 1.41 -7.46 -3.17
C VAL A 58 1.70 -7.45 -1.67
N LEU A 59 0.78 -7.99 -0.88
CA LEU A 59 1.01 -8.08 0.55
C LEU A 59 2.21 -8.97 0.86
N ARG A 60 2.32 -10.09 0.18
CA ARG A 60 3.46 -10.99 0.40
C ARG A 60 4.78 -10.33 0.07
N GLU A 61 4.79 -9.55 -1.00
CA GLU A 61 6.01 -8.83 -1.38
C GLU A 61 6.41 -7.85 -0.29
N ALA A 62 5.43 -7.14 0.27
CA ALA A 62 5.69 -6.17 1.33
C ALA A 62 6.25 -6.86 2.58
N VAL A 63 5.66 -8.00 2.95
CA VAL A 63 6.13 -8.75 4.10
C VAL A 63 7.58 -9.18 3.91
N ARG A 64 7.89 -9.64 2.71
CA ARG A 64 9.24 -10.07 2.40
C ARG A 64 10.22 -8.91 2.46
N ALA A 65 9.80 -7.74 1.95
CA ALA A 65 10.65 -6.56 1.98
C ALA A 65 10.90 -6.08 3.40
N LEU A 66 9.94 -6.30 4.30
CA LEU A 66 10.09 -5.93 5.70
C LEU A 66 10.89 -6.96 6.50
N GLY A 67 11.14 -8.12 5.92
CA GLY A 67 11.86 -9.15 6.63
C GLY A 67 11.04 -9.89 7.67
N TRP A 68 9.74 -9.92 7.50
CA TRP A 68 8.84 -10.56 8.47
C TRP A 68 8.58 -12.03 8.15
#